data_3e747d9c570547b4b4bb5803caee23fb
#
_entry.id   3e747d9c570547b4b4bb5803caee23fb
#
_cell.length_a   1.000
_cell.length_b   1.000
_cell.length_c   1.000
_cell.angle_alpha   90.00
_cell.angle_beta   90.00
_cell.angle_gamma   90.00
#
_symmetry.space_group_name_H-M   'P 1'
#
loop_
_entity.id
_entity.type
_entity.pdbx_description
1 polymer ?
#
loop_
_entity_poly.entity_id
_entity_poly.type
_entity_poly.pdbx_seq_one_letter_code
_entity_poly.pdbx_strand_id
1 'polypeptide(L)'
;MNIKRNIIFALESRKKNGVPITENVPIRMRVIFASQRIEFTTRYRIDATKWDTDKQRVKNGCTNKLKQSASEINADLLRQYTEIQNIFKEFEVQNVLPTPAQIKDSFNARMKDAPVTEQETAEGPKISFWEAFEEFIRECGKQNNWTDATYEKFAAVKNHLKEFRDELSFDTFTENGLNDYVDFLRIKKDMRNSTIGK
;
A
#
# COMPACT_ATOMS: atom_id res chain seq x y z
N MET A 1 -26.90 4.53 12.77
CA MET A 1 -27.34 4.94 11.41
C MET A 1 -26.28 4.45 10.42
N ASN A 2 -26.65 4.02 9.22
CA ASN A 2 -25.67 3.62 8.18
C ASN A 2 -25.70 4.67 7.05
N ILE A 3 -24.57 5.36 6.82
CA ILE A 3 -24.46 6.41 5.79
C ILE A 3 -23.87 5.79 4.53
N LYS A 4 -24.75 5.57 3.52
CA LYS A 4 -24.26 5.12 2.20
C LYS A 4 -23.32 6.16 1.61
N ARG A 5 -22.13 5.73 1.21
CA ARG A 5 -21.10 6.58 0.62
C ARG A 5 -20.36 5.88 -0.50
N ASN A 6 -19.91 6.65 -1.47
CA ASN A 6 -19.04 6.19 -2.54
C ASN A 6 -17.77 7.03 -2.55
N ILE A 7 -16.61 6.39 -2.43
CA ILE A 7 -15.29 7.03 -2.41
C ILE A 7 -14.54 6.56 -3.65
N ILE A 8 -14.14 7.50 -4.49
CA ILE A 8 -13.57 7.23 -5.81
C ILE A 8 -12.29 8.03 -5.96
N PHE A 9 -11.22 7.37 -6.45
CA PHE A 9 -10.04 8.06 -6.96
C PHE A 9 -10.09 8.16 -8.47
N ALA A 10 -9.83 9.35 -8.99
CA ALA A 10 -9.82 9.62 -10.43
C ALA A 10 -8.79 10.67 -10.81
N LEU A 11 -8.34 10.62 -12.05
CA LEU A 11 -7.54 11.69 -12.62
C LEU A 11 -8.40 12.92 -12.89
N GLU A 12 -7.87 14.09 -12.59
CA GLU A 12 -8.55 15.36 -12.88
C GLU A 12 -8.59 15.59 -14.39
N SER A 13 -9.79 15.71 -14.96
CA SER A 13 -9.96 16.02 -16.38
C SER A 13 -9.68 17.51 -16.63
N ARG A 14 -8.57 17.79 -17.30
CA ARG A 14 -8.18 19.15 -17.73
C ARG A 14 -7.90 19.16 -19.22
N LYS A 15 -8.18 20.30 -19.85
CA LYS A 15 -7.86 20.56 -21.26
C LYS A 15 -7.00 21.81 -21.37
N LYS A 16 -6.05 21.81 -22.29
CA LYS A 16 -5.28 22.99 -22.71
C LYS A 16 -5.51 23.17 -24.20
N ASN A 17 -6.05 24.32 -24.61
CA ASN A 17 -6.41 24.59 -25.99
C ASN A 17 -7.31 23.50 -26.64
N GLY A 18 -8.28 22.98 -25.87
CA GLY A 18 -9.18 21.92 -26.34
C GLY A 18 -8.61 20.49 -26.25
N VAL A 19 -7.30 20.33 -26.07
CA VAL A 19 -6.63 19.02 -25.99
C VAL A 19 -6.57 18.53 -24.54
N PRO A 20 -6.96 17.28 -24.24
CA PRO A 20 -6.84 16.72 -22.90
C PRO A 20 -5.38 16.70 -22.42
N ILE A 21 -5.14 17.10 -21.17
CA ILE A 21 -3.84 16.98 -20.53
C ILE A 21 -3.73 15.56 -19.98
N THR A 22 -2.77 14.78 -20.49
CA THR A 22 -2.54 13.38 -20.11
C THR A 22 -1.27 13.19 -19.29
N GLU A 23 -0.40 14.20 -19.23
CA GLU A 23 0.84 14.16 -18.47
C GLU A 23 0.72 14.86 -17.12
N ASN A 24 1.31 14.28 -16.09
CA ASN A 24 1.39 14.83 -14.74
C ASN A 24 0.04 15.34 -14.23
N VAL A 25 -0.99 14.52 -14.39
CA VAL A 25 -2.39 14.84 -14.06
C VAL A 25 -2.61 14.63 -12.56
N PRO A 26 -3.28 15.55 -11.83
CA PRO A 26 -3.60 15.36 -10.42
C PRO A 26 -4.54 14.17 -10.21
N ILE A 27 -4.25 13.39 -9.17
CA ILE A 27 -5.18 12.39 -8.63
C ILE A 27 -6.11 13.10 -7.64
N ARG A 28 -7.42 12.94 -7.80
CA ARG A 28 -8.45 13.47 -6.91
C ARG A 28 -9.19 12.34 -6.21
N MET A 29 -9.46 12.52 -4.92
CA MET A 29 -10.40 11.69 -4.19
C MET A 29 -11.77 12.39 -4.15
N ARG A 30 -12.81 11.69 -4.58
CA ARG A 30 -14.19 12.16 -4.60
C ARG A 30 -15.02 11.31 -3.65
N VAL A 31 -15.75 11.96 -2.78
CA VAL A 31 -16.66 11.32 -1.82
C VAL A 31 -18.09 11.79 -2.11
N ILE A 32 -19.00 10.83 -2.32
CA ILE A 32 -20.41 11.07 -2.58
C ILE A 32 -21.21 10.42 -1.46
N PHE A 33 -22.05 11.18 -0.79
CA PHE A 33 -22.96 10.69 0.26
C PHE A 33 -24.16 11.61 0.38
N ALA A 34 -25.32 11.07 0.74
CA ALA A 34 -26.57 11.85 0.93
C ALA A 34 -26.82 12.89 -0.19
N SER A 35 -26.61 12.52 -1.46
CA SER A 35 -26.70 13.39 -2.66
C SER A 35 -25.73 14.58 -2.67
N GLN A 36 -24.76 14.60 -1.80
CA GLN A 36 -23.69 15.61 -1.72
C GLN A 36 -22.38 15.07 -2.29
N ARG A 37 -21.54 15.94 -2.82
CA ARG A 37 -20.23 15.61 -3.39
C ARG A 37 -19.14 16.47 -2.78
N ILE A 38 -18.09 15.83 -2.33
CA ILE A 38 -16.87 16.47 -1.83
C ILE A 38 -15.69 16.01 -2.68
N GLU A 39 -14.76 16.91 -2.95
CA GLU A 39 -13.48 16.57 -3.60
C GLU A 39 -12.31 16.95 -2.70
N PHE A 40 -11.34 16.05 -2.66
CA PHE A 40 -10.08 16.22 -1.94
C PHE A 40 -8.90 16.10 -2.89
N THR A 41 -7.83 16.84 -2.59
CA THR A 41 -6.56 16.74 -3.29
C THR A 41 -5.71 15.68 -2.61
N THR A 42 -5.28 14.67 -3.37
CA THR A 42 -4.39 13.62 -2.83
C THR A 42 -2.93 14.05 -2.75
N ARG A 43 -2.58 15.21 -3.33
CA ARG A 43 -1.21 15.74 -3.53
C ARG A 43 -0.39 14.99 -4.58
N TYR A 44 -0.84 13.85 -5.07
CA TYR A 44 -0.17 13.06 -6.11
C TYR A 44 -0.59 13.46 -7.51
N ARG A 45 0.32 13.29 -8.44
CA ARG A 45 0.13 13.51 -9.87
C ARG A 45 0.77 12.37 -10.63
N ILE A 46 0.14 11.92 -11.72
CA ILE A 46 0.61 10.80 -12.53
C ILE A 46 0.26 11.02 -14.01
N ASP A 47 0.96 10.38 -14.91
CA ASP A 47 0.59 10.34 -16.32
C ASP A 47 -0.60 9.41 -16.53
N ALA A 48 -1.56 9.78 -17.38
CA ALA A 48 -2.79 9.03 -17.59
C ALA A 48 -2.53 7.58 -18.05
N THR A 49 -1.45 7.34 -18.79
CA THR A 49 -1.03 5.99 -19.23
C THR A 49 -0.62 5.07 -18.09
N LYS A 50 -0.17 5.65 -16.97
CA LYS A 50 0.26 4.93 -15.76
C LYS A 50 -0.86 4.74 -14.74
N TRP A 51 -2.05 5.24 -15.01
CA TRP A 51 -3.23 5.10 -14.16
C TRP A 51 -4.09 3.91 -14.59
N ASP A 52 -4.55 3.14 -13.63
CA ASP A 52 -5.54 2.08 -13.81
C ASP A 52 -6.89 2.62 -13.34
N THR A 53 -7.77 2.91 -14.30
CA THR A 53 -9.08 3.52 -14.02
C THR A 53 -10.02 2.56 -13.31
N ASP A 54 -9.97 1.27 -13.64
CA ASP A 54 -10.87 0.26 -13.07
C ASP A 54 -10.50 -0.03 -11.61
N LYS A 55 -9.20 -0.11 -11.34
CA LYS A 55 -8.67 -0.33 -9.99
C LYS A 55 -8.48 0.97 -9.20
N GLN A 56 -8.62 2.13 -9.84
CA GLN A 56 -8.45 3.46 -9.24
C GLN A 56 -7.12 3.64 -8.52
N ARG A 57 -6.02 3.20 -9.17
CA ARG A 57 -4.65 3.24 -8.62
C ARG A 57 -3.59 3.39 -9.69
N VAL A 58 -2.38 3.71 -9.28
CA VAL A 58 -1.21 3.73 -10.15
C VAL A 58 -0.81 2.29 -10.50
N LYS A 59 -0.52 2.02 -11.78
CA LYS A 59 -0.06 0.72 -12.26
C LYS A 59 1.27 0.34 -11.61
N ASN A 60 1.42 -0.93 -11.25
CA ASN A 60 2.64 -1.44 -10.62
C ASN A 60 3.88 -1.18 -11.50
N GLY A 61 5.02 -0.94 -10.84
CA GLY A 61 6.28 -0.67 -11.52
C GLY A 61 6.41 0.74 -12.10
N CYS A 62 5.37 1.59 -11.99
CA CYS A 62 5.40 2.97 -12.45
C CYS A 62 5.89 3.92 -11.35
N THR A 63 6.44 5.07 -11.80
CA THR A 63 6.78 6.20 -10.94
C THR A 63 6.19 7.48 -11.49
N ASN A 64 5.96 8.47 -10.64
CA ASN A 64 5.58 9.81 -11.06
C ASN A 64 6.80 10.70 -11.41
N LYS A 65 6.58 11.97 -11.76
CA LYS A 65 7.67 12.92 -12.08
C LYS A 65 8.60 13.21 -10.88
N LEU A 66 8.14 13.02 -9.64
CA LEU A 66 8.90 13.16 -8.41
C LEU A 66 9.63 11.86 -8.01
N LYS A 67 9.65 10.85 -8.88
CA LYS A 67 10.24 9.51 -8.65
C LYS A 67 9.58 8.72 -7.51
N GLN A 68 8.41 9.12 -7.04
CA GLN A 68 7.65 8.35 -6.06
C GLN A 68 7.08 7.09 -6.73
N SER A 69 7.22 5.96 -6.07
CA SER A 69 6.81 4.66 -6.61
C SER A 69 5.28 4.46 -6.59
N ALA A 70 4.78 3.59 -7.46
CA ALA A 70 3.37 3.21 -7.46
C ALA A 70 2.94 2.61 -6.11
N SER A 71 3.82 1.86 -5.44
CA SER A 71 3.54 1.26 -4.13
C SER A 71 3.32 2.34 -3.08
N GLU A 72 4.22 3.32 -2.99
CA GLU A 72 4.13 4.46 -2.07
C GLU A 72 2.86 5.28 -2.30
N ILE A 73 2.60 5.66 -3.57
CA ILE A 73 1.40 6.43 -3.92
C ILE A 73 0.13 5.65 -3.56
N ASN A 74 0.06 4.37 -3.93
CA ASN A 74 -1.13 3.55 -3.69
C ASN A 74 -1.36 3.28 -2.20
N ALA A 75 -0.30 3.14 -1.40
CA ALA A 75 -0.41 3.02 0.05
C ALA A 75 -1.01 4.28 0.67
N ASP A 76 -0.57 5.47 0.25
CA ASP A 76 -1.14 6.72 0.76
C ASP A 76 -2.59 6.95 0.28
N LEU A 77 -2.93 6.58 -0.95
CA LEU A 77 -4.32 6.61 -1.42
C LEU A 77 -5.22 5.70 -0.56
N LEU A 78 -4.73 4.51 -0.20
CA LEU A 78 -5.45 3.59 0.69
C LEU A 78 -5.61 4.19 2.09
N ARG A 79 -4.57 4.83 2.64
CA ARG A 79 -4.64 5.54 3.93
C ARG A 79 -5.72 6.63 3.89
N GLN A 80 -5.72 7.47 2.86
CA GLN A 80 -6.73 8.53 2.68
C GLN A 80 -8.14 7.95 2.60
N TYR A 81 -8.32 6.84 1.89
CA TYR A 81 -9.59 6.12 1.81
C TYR A 81 -10.05 5.64 3.20
N THR A 82 -9.14 5.02 3.96
CA THR A 82 -9.42 4.50 5.30
C THR A 82 -9.79 5.63 6.26
N GLU A 83 -9.09 6.76 6.21
CA GLU A 83 -9.42 7.91 7.06
C GLU A 83 -10.83 8.47 6.78
N ILE A 84 -11.22 8.60 5.52
CA ILE A 84 -12.61 8.98 5.19
C ILE A 84 -13.61 7.96 5.74
N GLN A 85 -13.33 6.67 5.63
CA GLN A 85 -14.19 5.63 6.19
C GLN A 85 -14.32 5.74 7.71
N ASN A 86 -13.23 6.01 8.42
CA ASN A 86 -13.21 6.18 9.86
C ASN A 86 -14.01 7.41 10.31
N ILE A 87 -13.85 8.53 9.59
CA ILE A 87 -14.64 9.74 9.85
C ILE A 87 -16.15 9.45 9.75
N PHE A 88 -16.58 8.77 8.69
CA PHE A 88 -18.01 8.41 8.55
C PHE A 88 -18.48 7.47 9.67
N LYS A 89 -17.65 6.48 10.06
CA LYS A 89 -17.99 5.57 11.16
C LYS A 89 -18.23 6.32 12.48
N GLU A 90 -17.44 7.34 12.78
CA GLU A 90 -17.63 8.15 13.99
C GLU A 90 -18.99 8.88 13.98
N PHE A 91 -19.36 9.49 12.85
CA PHE A 91 -20.68 10.11 12.72
C PHE A 91 -21.82 9.06 12.76
N GLU A 92 -21.60 7.87 12.21
CA GLU A 92 -22.55 6.76 12.29
C GLU A 92 -22.80 6.31 13.75
N VAL A 93 -21.73 6.23 14.57
CA VAL A 93 -21.81 5.90 16.00
C VAL A 93 -22.57 6.98 16.76
N GLN A 94 -22.32 8.25 16.44
CA GLN A 94 -23.03 9.38 17.03
C GLN A 94 -24.48 9.53 16.51
N ASN A 95 -24.86 8.72 15.52
CA ASN A 95 -26.15 8.78 14.83
C ASN A 95 -26.46 10.15 14.19
N VAL A 96 -25.42 10.84 13.70
CA VAL A 96 -25.47 12.16 13.08
C VAL A 96 -25.12 12.07 11.60
N LEU A 97 -25.85 12.75 10.73
CA LEU A 97 -25.48 12.92 9.32
C LEU A 97 -24.52 14.12 9.22
N PRO A 98 -23.25 13.90 8.82
CA PRO A 98 -22.28 14.97 8.71
C PRO A 98 -22.55 15.90 7.53
N THR A 99 -22.15 17.15 7.67
CA THR A 99 -22.09 18.11 6.57
C THR A 99 -20.78 17.94 5.77
N PRO A 100 -20.72 18.38 4.49
CA PRO A 100 -19.47 18.40 3.71
C PRO A 100 -18.33 19.15 4.42
N ALA A 101 -18.62 20.23 5.12
CA ALA A 101 -17.64 21.00 5.86
C ALA A 101 -17.02 20.15 6.99
N GLN A 102 -17.85 19.51 7.82
CA GLN A 102 -17.39 18.66 8.92
C GLN A 102 -16.49 17.51 8.43
N ILE A 103 -16.85 16.85 7.30
CA ILE A 103 -16.00 15.82 6.72
C ILE A 103 -14.66 16.41 6.26
N LYS A 104 -14.66 17.57 5.58
CA LYS A 104 -13.42 18.24 5.14
C LYS A 104 -12.53 18.64 6.29
N ASP A 105 -13.10 19.22 7.32
CA ASP A 105 -12.36 19.72 8.49
C ASP A 105 -11.74 18.55 9.27
N SER A 106 -12.52 17.49 9.53
CA SER A 106 -12.03 16.26 10.16
C SER A 106 -10.93 15.60 9.35
N PHE A 107 -11.10 15.49 8.04
CA PHE A 107 -10.07 14.90 7.15
C PHE A 107 -8.80 15.75 7.13
N ASN A 108 -8.93 17.08 6.96
CA ASN A 108 -7.78 17.97 6.93
C ASN A 108 -7.03 18.01 8.27
N ALA A 109 -7.71 17.96 9.40
CA ALA A 109 -7.09 17.87 10.72
C ALA A 109 -6.22 16.60 10.79
N ARG A 110 -6.78 15.42 10.51
CA ARG A 110 -6.06 14.15 10.55
C ARG A 110 -4.90 14.06 9.57
N MET A 111 -5.06 14.69 8.38
CA MET A 111 -3.98 14.71 7.39
C MET A 111 -2.90 15.76 7.69
N LYS A 112 -3.15 16.74 8.56
CA LYS A 112 -2.14 17.70 9.04
C LYS A 112 -1.35 17.16 10.22
N ASP A 113 -2.04 16.47 11.13
CA ASP A 113 -1.45 15.87 12.33
C ASP A 113 -0.72 14.54 12.01
N ALA A 114 -0.85 14.05 10.77
CA ALA A 114 0.02 12.99 10.31
C ALA A 114 1.39 13.60 10.01
N PRO A 115 2.40 13.44 10.89
CA PRO A 115 3.76 13.58 10.46
C PRO A 115 3.93 12.69 9.22
N VAL A 116 4.86 13.03 8.34
CA VAL A 116 5.42 12.07 7.39
C VAL A 116 6.17 11.07 8.26
N THR A 117 5.43 10.23 8.94
CA THR A 117 5.92 9.14 9.75
C THR A 117 5.73 7.90 8.90
N GLU A 118 6.85 7.30 8.55
CA GLU A 118 6.93 5.86 8.45
C GLU A 118 5.77 5.19 9.18
N GLN A 119 4.96 4.52 8.42
CA GLN A 119 4.01 3.48 8.80
C GLN A 119 3.78 3.27 10.32
N GLU A 120 2.83 3.97 10.90
CA GLU A 120 2.00 3.34 11.92
C GLU A 120 0.83 2.64 11.20
N THR A 121 1.06 1.42 10.81
CA THR A 121 0.03 0.43 10.65
C THR A 121 -0.78 0.42 11.94
N ALA A 122 -2.11 0.63 11.83
CA ALA A 122 -3.02 0.24 12.88
C ALA A 122 -2.54 -1.10 13.45
N GLU A 123 -2.28 -1.15 14.76
CA GLU A 123 -1.91 -2.37 15.44
C GLU A 123 -3.08 -3.38 15.35
N GLY A 124 -3.13 -4.11 14.25
CA GLY A 124 -3.53 -5.49 14.32
C GLY A 124 -2.45 -6.22 15.13
N PRO A 125 -2.71 -7.37 15.73
CA PRO A 125 -1.71 -8.06 16.53
C PRO A 125 -0.41 -8.10 15.73
N LYS A 126 0.71 -7.64 16.35
CA LYS A 126 2.03 -7.62 15.71
C LYS A 126 2.36 -9.06 15.35
N ILE A 127 1.97 -9.47 14.15
CA ILE A 127 2.35 -10.77 13.61
C ILE A 127 3.86 -10.71 13.44
N SER A 128 4.59 -11.57 14.14
CA SER A 128 6.03 -11.67 13.99
C SER A 128 6.36 -12.01 12.53
N PHE A 129 7.57 -11.64 12.09
CA PHE A 129 8.03 -12.02 10.75
C PHE A 129 7.85 -13.52 10.49
N TRP A 130 8.13 -14.36 11.48
CA TRP A 130 8.03 -15.80 11.35
C TRP A 130 6.59 -16.29 11.23
N GLU A 131 5.66 -15.73 11.98
CA GLU A 131 4.23 -16.04 11.85
C GLU A 131 3.70 -15.65 10.46
N ALA A 132 4.03 -14.45 9.99
CA ALA A 132 3.65 -14.00 8.64
C ALA A 132 4.28 -14.89 7.54
N PHE A 133 5.54 -15.33 7.72
CA PHE A 133 6.21 -16.21 6.77
C PHE A 133 5.55 -17.59 6.71
N GLU A 134 5.16 -18.15 7.86
CA GLU A 134 4.44 -19.43 7.93
C GLU A 134 3.04 -19.33 7.34
N GLU A 135 2.34 -18.23 7.62
CA GLU A 135 1.03 -17.99 7.04
C GLU A 135 1.10 -17.83 5.51
N PHE A 136 2.10 -17.11 5.01
CA PHE A 136 2.37 -17.00 3.57
C PHE A 136 2.56 -18.37 2.92
N ILE A 137 3.42 -19.23 3.50
CA ILE A 137 3.65 -20.59 2.98
C ILE A 137 2.35 -21.39 2.97
N ARG A 138 1.56 -21.30 4.03
CA ARG A 138 0.30 -22.03 4.17
C ARG A 138 -0.74 -21.57 3.13
N GLU A 139 -0.95 -20.26 3.03
CA GLU A 139 -1.98 -19.71 2.14
C GLU A 139 -1.58 -19.81 0.66
N CYS A 140 -0.35 -19.41 0.32
CA CYS A 140 0.15 -19.50 -1.06
C CYS A 140 0.30 -20.94 -1.52
N GLY A 141 0.70 -21.86 -0.62
CA GLY A 141 0.80 -23.28 -0.90
C GLY A 141 -0.55 -23.87 -1.28
N LYS A 142 -1.61 -23.54 -0.54
CA LYS A 142 -2.98 -23.97 -0.85
C LYS A 142 -3.50 -23.36 -2.15
N GLN A 143 -3.34 -22.04 -2.33
CA GLN A 143 -3.87 -21.34 -3.50
C GLN A 143 -3.21 -21.80 -4.80
N ASN A 144 -1.92 -22.12 -4.77
CA ASN A 144 -1.13 -22.48 -5.94
C ASN A 144 -0.86 -23.99 -6.05
N ASN A 145 -1.48 -24.83 -5.19
CA ASN A 145 -1.28 -26.28 -5.16
C ASN A 145 0.21 -26.68 -5.20
N TRP A 146 1.00 -26.12 -4.27
CA TRP A 146 2.44 -26.40 -4.24
C TRP A 146 2.74 -27.88 -4.02
N THR A 147 3.78 -28.36 -4.70
CA THR A 147 4.31 -29.71 -4.49
C THR A 147 5.17 -29.77 -3.24
N ASP A 148 5.39 -30.99 -2.69
CA ASP A 148 6.25 -31.19 -1.54
C ASP A 148 7.66 -30.60 -1.76
N ALA A 149 8.20 -30.73 -2.94
CA ALA A 149 9.49 -30.12 -3.32
C ALA A 149 9.50 -28.59 -3.25
N THR A 150 8.33 -27.93 -3.39
CA THR A 150 8.22 -26.48 -3.20
C THR A 150 8.22 -26.12 -1.70
N TYR A 151 7.50 -26.89 -0.88
CA TYR A 151 7.53 -26.71 0.56
C TYR A 151 8.92 -26.94 1.15
N GLU A 152 9.67 -27.94 0.67
CA GLU A 152 11.07 -28.18 1.07
C GLU A 152 11.99 -27.00 0.75
N LYS A 153 11.80 -26.34 -0.40
CA LYS A 153 12.56 -25.12 -0.76
C LYS A 153 12.29 -23.99 0.22
N PHE A 154 11.03 -23.75 0.57
CA PHE A 154 10.69 -22.72 1.57
C PHE A 154 11.19 -23.08 2.98
N ALA A 155 11.21 -24.35 3.34
CA ALA A 155 11.81 -24.81 4.58
C ALA A 155 13.32 -24.55 4.61
N ALA A 156 14.03 -24.80 3.50
CA ALA A 156 15.45 -24.47 3.36
C ALA A 156 15.71 -22.97 3.50
N VAL A 157 14.90 -22.13 2.82
CA VAL A 157 14.99 -20.66 2.94
C VAL A 157 14.77 -20.22 4.39
N LYS A 158 13.76 -20.77 5.08
CA LYS A 158 13.50 -20.49 6.50
C LYS A 158 14.71 -20.78 7.37
N ASN A 159 15.36 -21.93 7.15
CA ASN A 159 16.56 -22.31 7.90
C ASN A 159 17.73 -21.35 7.65
N HIS A 160 17.96 -20.96 6.39
CA HIS A 160 19.01 -19.99 6.06
C HIS A 160 18.74 -18.60 6.66
N LEU A 161 17.50 -18.16 6.68
CA LEU A 161 17.12 -16.90 7.32
C LEU A 161 17.33 -16.93 8.83
N LYS A 162 17.00 -18.03 9.51
CA LYS A 162 17.25 -18.23 10.94
C LYS A 162 18.74 -18.22 11.28
N GLU A 163 19.57 -18.83 10.44
CA GLU A 163 21.02 -18.83 10.62
C GLU A 163 21.64 -17.46 10.30
N PHE A 164 21.00 -16.67 9.44
CA PHE A 164 21.46 -15.30 9.13
C PHE A 164 21.25 -14.37 10.32
N ARG A 165 20.03 -14.38 10.91
CA ARG A 165 19.69 -13.62 12.13
C ARG A 165 18.58 -14.32 12.89
N ASP A 166 18.74 -14.49 14.20
CA ASP A 166 17.72 -15.11 15.07
C ASP A 166 16.47 -14.23 15.19
N GLU A 167 16.67 -12.91 15.31
CA GLU A 167 15.59 -11.93 15.36
C GLU A 167 15.47 -11.24 13.99
N LEU A 168 14.52 -11.69 13.17
CA LEU A 168 14.17 -11.07 11.90
C LEU A 168 12.89 -10.26 12.05
N SER A 169 12.93 -9.02 11.56
CA SER A 169 11.78 -8.16 11.36
C SER A 169 11.63 -7.81 9.89
N PHE A 170 10.48 -7.27 9.49
CA PHE A 170 10.29 -6.77 8.12
C PHE A 170 11.25 -5.66 7.75
N ASP A 171 11.69 -4.85 8.75
CA ASP A 171 12.66 -3.78 8.57
C ASP A 171 14.08 -4.29 8.24
N THR A 172 14.34 -5.57 8.50
CA THR A 172 15.62 -6.20 8.12
C THR A 172 15.78 -6.29 6.60
N PHE A 173 14.68 -6.35 5.84
CA PHE A 173 14.68 -6.54 4.39
C PHE A 173 14.68 -5.24 3.58
N THR A 174 15.48 -4.26 4.02
CA THR A 174 15.88 -3.12 3.20
C THR A 174 16.82 -3.56 2.08
N GLU A 175 17.14 -2.68 1.12
CA GLU A 175 18.11 -2.97 0.06
C GLU A 175 19.47 -3.42 0.65
N ASN A 176 19.95 -2.76 1.69
CA ASN A 176 21.19 -3.15 2.38
C ASN A 176 21.04 -4.50 3.08
N GLY A 177 19.93 -4.74 3.78
CA GLY A 177 19.70 -6.01 4.47
C GLY A 177 19.56 -7.19 3.52
N LEU A 178 19.02 -6.99 2.32
CA LEU A 178 19.00 -8.02 1.28
C LEU A 178 20.41 -8.31 0.74
N ASN A 179 21.23 -7.27 0.55
CA ASN A 179 22.63 -7.44 0.16
C ASN A 179 23.42 -8.21 1.22
N ASP A 180 23.25 -7.87 2.49
CA ASP A 180 23.86 -8.58 3.63
C ASP A 180 23.48 -10.07 3.63
N TYR A 181 22.21 -10.39 3.36
CA TYR A 181 21.73 -11.77 3.28
C TYR A 181 22.32 -12.52 2.08
N VAL A 182 22.40 -11.88 0.93
CA VAL A 182 23.02 -12.46 -0.27
C VAL A 182 24.52 -12.74 -0.02
N ASP A 183 25.22 -11.83 0.63
CA ASP A 183 26.64 -12.02 0.99
C ASP A 183 26.82 -13.14 2.04
N PHE A 184 25.90 -13.25 3.00
CA PHE A 184 25.88 -14.39 3.93
C PHE A 184 25.72 -15.73 3.18
N LEU A 185 24.81 -15.82 2.21
CA LEU A 185 24.63 -17.03 1.40
C LEU A 185 25.86 -17.37 0.56
N ARG A 186 26.55 -16.38 0.00
CA ARG A 186 27.78 -16.56 -0.77
C ARG A 186 28.96 -16.99 0.09
N ILE A 187 29.20 -16.25 1.17
CA ILE A 187 30.44 -16.35 1.96
C ILE A 187 30.34 -17.48 2.98
N LYS A 188 29.24 -17.57 3.73
CA LYS A 188 29.09 -18.55 4.78
C LYS A 188 28.48 -19.88 4.33
N LYS A 189 27.65 -19.85 3.27
CA LYS A 189 27.00 -21.05 2.74
C LYS A 189 27.61 -21.56 1.44
N ASP A 190 28.61 -20.85 0.89
CA ASP A 190 29.30 -21.18 -0.38
C ASP A 190 28.32 -21.42 -1.54
N MET A 191 27.22 -20.67 -1.57
CA MET A 191 26.19 -20.82 -2.59
C MET A 191 26.55 -20.08 -3.86
N ARG A 192 26.36 -20.73 -5.01
CA ARG A 192 26.56 -20.12 -6.34
C ARG A 192 25.44 -19.13 -6.66
N ASN A 193 25.75 -18.07 -7.40
CA ASN A 193 24.76 -17.06 -7.83
C ASN A 193 23.55 -17.68 -8.55
N SER A 194 23.74 -18.75 -9.29
CA SER A 194 22.67 -19.49 -9.97
C SER A 194 21.71 -20.19 -8.98
N THR A 195 22.11 -20.41 -7.74
CA THR A 195 21.30 -21.00 -6.68
C THR A 195 20.58 -19.92 -5.89
N ILE A 196 21.25 -18.80 -5.65
CA ILE A 196 20.70 -17.65 -4.88
C ILE A 196 19.61 -16.91 -5.67
N GLY A 197 19.72 -16.86 -6.99
CA GLY A 197 18.78 -16.15 -7.87
C GLY A 197 17.59 -16.99 -8.38
N LYS A 198 17.38 -18.18 -7.85
CA LYS A 198 16.22 -19.05 -8.15
C LYS A 198 15.17 -18.97 -7.07
#